data_175cc3051270e08f1faf2d8d1770d680
#
_entry.id   175cc3051270e08f1faf2d8d1770d680
#
_cell.length_a   1.000
_cell.length_b   1.000
_cell.length_c   1.000
_cell.angle_alpha   90.00
_cell.angle_beta   90.00
_cell.angle_gamma   90.00
#
_symmetry.space_group_name_H-M   'P 1'
#
loop_
_entity.id
_entity.type
_entity.pdbx_description
1 polymer ?
#
loop_
_entity_poly.entity_id
_entity_poly.type
_entity_poly.pdbx_seq_one_letter_code
_entity_poly.pdbx_strand_id
1 'polypeptide(L)'
;MRRLFFCFMAMMGVLTLSAQSVYENEVINNIMTRTSIRQYTNEPVSKADIETMLRAGMAAPTAVNKQPWHFIAVTNKEKLAELAGRRGMIKQAGVAIVVCGNLDKAMQGKAQEYWIQDCSAATENILLAAKALGLGAVWTGCYPMDDRVTEVFKVLKLPETIVPLCVIAIGHPAEQPTPKNKWKPENVSYNEFGGKAE
;
A
#
# COMPACT_ATOMS: atom_id res chain seq x y z
N MET A 1 -43.53 24.30 51.25
CA MET A 1 -43.17 24.69 49.86
C MET A 1 -41.92 23.85 49.47
N ARG A 2 -42.14 22.76 48.72
CA ARG A 2 -41.10 21.82 48.26
C ARG A 2 -40.77 22.21 46.81
N ARG A 3 -39.54 22.66 46.57
CA ARG A 3 -39.02 22.92 45.22
C ARG A 3 -38.44 21.62 44.65
N LEU A 4 -39.12 21.04 43.65
CA LEU A 4 -38.57 19.96 42.80
C LEU A 4 -37.52 20.58 41.84
N PHE A 5 -36.26 20.14 41.96
CA PHE A 5 -35.24 20.36 40.95
C PHE A 5 -35.33 19.24 39.91
N PHE A 6 -35.77 19.57 38.71
CA PHE A 6 -35.64 18.67 37.53
C PHE A 6 -34.23 18.81 36.98
N CYS A 7 -33.43 17.75 37.15
CA CYS A 7 -32.17 17.61 36.44
C CYS A 7 -32.49 17.13 35.02
N PHE A 8 -32.32 18.02 34.04
CA PHE A 8 -32.32 17.71 32.62
C PHE A 8 -30.93 17.15 32.24
N MET A 9 -30.83 15.84 32.16
CA MET A 9 -29.62 15.15 31.71
C MET A 9 -29.64 15.15 30.17
N ALA A 10 -28.94 16.11 29.56
CA ALA A 10 -28.75 16.17 28.11
C ALA A 10 -27.85 15.01 27.68
N MET A 11 -28.45 13.97 27.10
CA MET A 11 -27.79 12.85 26.49
C MET A 11 -27.23 13.34 25.13
N MET A 12 -25.95 13.79 25.10
CA MET A 12 -25.22 14.05 23.87
C MET A 12 -24.98 12.74 23.15
N GLY A 13 -25.87 12.39 22.22
CA GLY A 13 -25.64 11.32 21.26
C GLY A 13 -24.46 11.72 20.34
N VAL A 14 -23.36 11.05 20.47
CA VAL A 14 -22.26 11.13 19.49
C VAL A 14 -22.78 10.49 18.21
N LEU A 15 -23.24 11.31 17.27
CA LEU A 15 -23.48 10.91 15.89
C LEU A 15 -22.11 10.58 15.27
N THR A 16 -21.73 9.32 15.30
CA THR A 16 -20.65 8.83 14.42
C THR A 16 -21.15 8.95 12.98
N LEU A 17 -20.71 9.99 12.28
CA LEU A 17 -20.89 10.08 10.84
C LEU A 17 -20.09 8.92 10.23
N SER A 18 -20.74 7.79 10.02
CA SER A 18 -20.23 6.75 9.15
C SER A 18 -20.15 7.36 7.75
N ALA A 19 -18.95 7.52 7.22
CA ALA A 19 -18.74 7.95 5.83
C ALA A 19 -19.46 6.92 4.95
N GLN A 20 -20.59 7.33 4.36
CA GLN A 20 -21.38 6.48 3.49
C GLN A 20 -20.50 6.07 2.29
N SER A 21 -20.36 4.76 2.07
CA SER A 21 -19.60 4.21 0.94
C SER A 21 -20.18 4.77 -0.37
N VAL A 22 -19.32 5.36 -1.20
CA VAL A 22 -19.71 5.88 -2.52
C VAL A 22 -20.11 4.75 -3.48
N TYR A 23 -19.62 3.54 -3.22
CA TYR A 23 -19.89 2.32 -3.98
C TYR A 23 -20.51 1.28 -3.06
N GLU A 24 -21.57 0.61 -3.49
CA GLU A 24 -22.27 -0.43 -2.71
C GLU A 24 -21.36 -1.63 -2.41
N ASN A 25 -20.47 -1.98 -3.35
CA ASN A 25 -19.52 -3.08 -3.17
C ASN A 25 -18.27 -2.61 -2.41
N GLU A 26 -18.01 -3.20 -1.26
CA GLU A 26 -16.88 -2.83 -0.38
C GLU A 26 -15.52 -2.96 -1.08
N VAL A 27 -15.33 -3.98 -1.92
CA VAL A 27 -14.07 -4.18 -2.65
C VAL A 27 -13.87 -3.06 -3.66
N ILE A 28 -14.90 -2.73 -4.44
CA ILE A 28 -14.85 -1.62 -5.40
C ILE A 28 -14.62 -0.30 -4.67
N ASN A 29 -15.35 -0.06 -3.58
CA ASN A 29 -15.17 1.14 -2.76
C ASN A 29 -13.73 1.24 -2.23
N ASN A 30 -13.13 0.14 -1.76
CA ASN A 30 -11.75 0.11 -1.28
C ASN A 30 -10.75 0.49 -2.39
N ILE A 31 -10.93 -0.05 -3.59
CA ILE A 31 -10.10 0.26 -4.77
C ILE A 31 -10.25 1.74 -5.16
N MET A 32 -11.49 2.21 -5.33
CA MET A 32 -11.76 3.54 -5.88
C MET A 32 -11.42 4.68 -4.92
N THR A 33 -11.43 4.41 -3.61
CA THR A 33 -11.16 5.41 -2.58
C THR A 33 -9.76 5.34 -1.98
N ARG A 34 -8.92 4.37 -2.42
CA ARG A 34 -7.52 4.31 -1.97
C ARG A 34 -6.74 5.54 -2.45
N THR A 35 -6.06 6.17 -1.52
CA THR A 35 -5.15 7.30 -1.76
C THR A 35 -3.75 6.99 -1.22
N SER A 36 -2.74 7.70 -1.70
CA SER A 36 -1.38 7.61 -1.17
C SER A 36 -1.27 8.49 0.08
N ILE A 37 -0.96 7.87 1.22
CA ILE A 37 -0.77 8.53 2.51
C ILE A 37 0.73 8.65 2.78
N ARG A 38 1.19 9.85 3.17
CA ARG A 38 2.59 10.16 3.40
C ARG A 38 2.87 10.74 4.78
N GLN A 39 1.83 11.00 5.56
CA GLN A 39 1.91 11.46 6.95
C GLN A 39 1.29 10.41 7.86
N TYR A 40 2.03 9.99 8.87
CA TYR A 40 1.63 8.94 9.79
C TYR A 40 1.70 9.41 11.24
N THR A 41 0.89 8.81 12.10
CA THR A 41 1.04 8.92 13.54
C THR A 41 2.24 8.10 14.02
N ASN A 42 2.63 8.28 15.30
CA ASN A 42 3.68 7.44 15.89
C ASN A 42 3.19 6.06 16.37
N GLU A 43 1.94 5.73 16.10
CA GLU A 43 1.33 4.45 16.50
C GLU A 43 1.95 3.28 15.71
N PRO A 44 2.33 2.19 16.40
CA PRO A 44 2.94 1.04 15.74
C PRO A 44 1.90 0.24 14.95
N VAL A 45 2.30 -0.30 13.80
CA VAL A 45 1.50 -1.26 13.04
C VAL A 45 1.64 -2.64 13.69
N SER A 46 0.52 -3.32 13.93
CA SER A 46 0.52 -4.62 14.59
C SER A 46 1.18 -5.72 13.73
N LYS A 47 1.74 -6.75 14.37
CA LYS A 47 2.28 -7.91 13.65
C LYS A 47 1.21 -8.63 12.84
N ALA A 48 -0.02 -8.70 13.34
CA ALA A 48 -1.14 -9.33 12.65
C ALA A 48 -1.51 -8.58 11.37
N ASP A 49 -1.52 -7.24 11.41
CA ASP A 49 -1.78 -6.42 10.23
C ASP A 49 -0.66 -6.55 9.19
N ILE A 50 0.61 -6.57 9.64
CA ILE A 50 1.76 -6.81 8.76
C ILE A 50 1.63 -8.17 8.08
N GLU A 51 1.32 -9.23 8.82
CA GLU A 51 1.14 -10.56 8.25
C GLU A 51 -0.04 -10.60 7.26
N THR A 52 -1.16 -9.95 7.57
CA THR A 52 -2.32 -9.86 6.68
C THR A 52 -1.96 -9.19 5.36
N MET A 53 -1.23 -8.08 5.40
CA MET A 53 -0.75 -7.38 4.20
C MET A 53 0.21 -8.24 3.37
N LEU A 54 1.13 -8.96 4.01
CA LEU A 54 2.06 -9.87 3.33
C LEU A 54 1.32 -11.03 2.66
N ARG A 55 0.33 -11.62 3.33
CA ARG A 55 -0.55 -12.66 2.75
C ARG A 55 -1.34 -12.13 1.55
N ALA A 56 -1.87 -10.93 1.64
CA ALA A 56 -2.54 -10.27 0.51
C ALA A 56 -1.60 -10.08 -0.70
N GLY A 57 -0.36 -9.64 -0.44
CA GLY A 57 0.68 -9.57 -1.47
C GLY A 57 0.94 -10.92 -2.13
N MET A 58 1.08 -11.99 -1.33
CA MET A 58 1.30 -13.35 -1.83
C MET A 58 0.09 -13.96 -2.56
N ALA A 59 -1.10 -13.39 -2.41
CA ALA A 59 -2.30 -13.80 -3.14
C ALA A 59 -2.37 -13.24 -4.58
N ALA A 60 -1.44 -12.37 -4.97
CA ALA A 60 -1.40 -11.82 -6.32
C ALA A 60 -1.12 -12.91 -7.38
N PRO A 61 -1.64 -12.76 -8.61
CA PRO A 61 -1.26 -13.65 -9.71
C PRO A 61 0.20 -13.39 -10.13
N THR A 62 0.83 -14.42 -10.71
CA THR A 62 2.17 -14.30 -11.30
C THR A 62 2.27 -15.06 -12.61
N ALA A 63 3.20 -14.66 -13.46
CA ALA A 63 3.48 -15.37 -14.71
C ALA A 63 3.75 -16.86 -14.42
N VAL A 64 2.92 -17.74 -15.01
CA VAL A 64 2.94 -19.20 -14.82
C VAL A 64 3.09 -19.65 -13.35
N ASN A 65 2.53 -18.87 -12.42
CA ASN A 65 2.58 -19.11 -10.98
C ASN A 65 4.02 -19.25 -10.41
N LYS A 66 4.96 -18.47 -10.92
CA LYS A 66 6.36 -18.50 -10.49
C LYS A 66 6.59 -17.93 -9.09
N GLN A 67 5.74 -17.01 -8.63
CA GLN A 67 5.83 -16.38 -7.31
C GLN A 67 7.24 -15.83 -7.00
N PRO A 68 7.81 -15.00 -7.89
CA PRO A 68 9.21 -14.57 -7.79
C PRO A 68 9.41 -13.41 -6.81
N TRP A 69 8.45 -13.14 -5.96
CA TRP A 69 8.57 -12.09 -4.95
C TRP A 69 9.34 -12.55 -3.72
N HIS A 70 9.98 -11.58 -3.08
CA HIS A 70 10.49 -11.65 -1.73
C HIS A 70 10.11 -10.37 -0.99
N PHE A 71 9.53 -10.48 0.20
CA PHE A 71 9.10 -9.33 0.99
C PHE A 71 9.98 -9.17 2.22
N ILE A 72 10.36 -7.93 2.54
CA ILE A 72 11.10 -7.60 3.75
C ILE A 72 10.30 -6.55 4.52
N ALA A 73 9.77 -6.92 5.68
CA ALA A 73 9.09 -6.01 6.59
C ALA A 73 10.11 -5.39 7.56
N VAL A 74 10.26 -4.07 7.48
CA VAL A 74 11.19 -3.29 8.31
C VAL A 74 10.38 -2.50 9.34
N THR A 75 10.54 -2.84 10.63
CA THR A 75 9.87 -2.20 11.76
C THR A 75 10.84 -1.49 12.71
N ASN A 76 12.14 -1.79 12.61
CA ASN A 76 13.18 -1.15 13.40
C ASN A 76 13.35 0.31 12.97
N LYS A 77 13.30 1.25 13.92
CA LYS A 77 13.29 2.70 13.65
C LYS A 77 14.59 3.21 13.02
N GLU A 78 15.73 2.69 13.45
CA GLU A 78 17.04 3.05 12.89
C GLU A 78 17.13 2.57 11.43
N LYS A 79 16.66 1.35 11.17
CA LYS A 79 16.63 0.78 9.82
C LYS A 79 15.65 1.50 8.89
N LEU A 80 14.49 1.93 9.40
CA LEU A 80 13.55 2.79 8.67
C LEU A 80 14.20 4.13 8.31
N ALA A 81 14.97 4.72 9.22
CA ALA A 81 15.68 5.98 8.96
C ALA A 81 16.78 5.83 7.92
N GLU A 82 17.55 4.73 7.94
CA GLU A 82 18.55 4.39 6.91
C GLU A 82 17.88 4.19 5.53
N LEU A 83 16.78 3.39 5.50
CA LEU A 83 16.02 3.09 4.29
C LEU A 83 15.33 4.31 3.68
N ALA A 84 15.01 5.29 4.51
CA ALA A 84 14.33 6.51 4.09
C ALA A 84 15.18 7.37 3.15
N GLY A 85 16.48 7.49 3.41
CA GLY A 85 17.32 8.46 2.71
C GLY A 85 16.67 9.86 2.76
N ARG A 86 16.26 10.38 1.59
CA ARG A 86 15.56 11.67 1.47
C ARG A 86 14.03 11.56 1.60
N ARG A 87 13.48 10.36 1.78
CA ARG A 87 12.02 10.08 1.77
C ARG A 87 11.45 10.07 3.18
N GLY A 88 11.16 11.27 3.72
CA GLY A 88 10.69 11.45 5.10
C GLY A 88 9.53 10.54 5.52
N MET A 89 8.62 10.20 4.58
CA MET A 89 7.48 9.31 4.86
C MET A 89 7.92 7.90 5.29
N ILE A 90 9.04 7.37 4.79
CA ILE A 90 9.54 6.05 5.22
C ILE A 90 10.05 6.12 6.66
N LYS A 91 10.76 7.19 7.02
CA LYS A 91 11.25 7.40 8.38
C LYS A 91 10.14 7.49 9.42
N GLN A 92 9.00 8.07 9.04
CA GLN A 92 7.82 8.25 9.91
C GLN A 92 6.88 7.05 9.92
N ALA A 93 7.08 6.07 9.03
CA ALA A 93 6.22 4.91 8.92
C ALA A 93 6.25 4.03 10.17
N GLY A 94 5.13 3.34 10.44
CA GLY A 94 5.06 2.28 11.46
C GLY A 94 5.78 1.01 10.99
N VAL A 95 5.75 0.75 9.67
CA VAL A 95 6.47 -0.31 8.98
C VAL A 95 6.76 0.10 7.54
N ALA A 96 7.88 -0.38 6.98
CA ALA A 96 8.13 -0.36 5.55
C ALA A 96 8.14 -1.80 5.02
N ILE A 97 7.36 -2.10 3.98
CA ILE A 97 7.45 -3.37 3.27
C ILE A 97 8.23 -3.13 1.98
N VAL A 98 9.39 -3.77 1.88
CA VAL A 98 10.20 -3.76 0.65
C VAL A 98 9.79 -4.95 -0.19
N VAL A 99 9.27 -4.69 -1.38
CA VAL A 99 8.90 -5.72 -2.34
C VAL A 99 10.06 -5.91 -3.31
N CYS A 100 10.58 -7.12 -3.36
CA CYS A 100 11.71 -7.49 -4.20
C CYS A 100 11.33 -8.61 -5.17
N GLY A 101 11.92 -8.59 -6.36
CA GLY A 101 11.97 -9.74 -7.24
C GLY A 101 13.13 -10.67 -6.84
N ASN A 102 12.85 -11.98 -6.78
CA ASN A 102 13.85 -13.02 -6.67
C ASN A 102 14.12 -13.57 -8.08
N LEU A 103 15.24 -13.18 -8.68
CA LEU A 103 15.57 -13.52 -10.06
C LEU A 103 15.84 -15.02 -10.26
N ASP A 104 16.20 -15.75 -9.19
CA ASP A 104 16.36 -17.21 -9.24
C ASP A 104 15.02 -17.94 -9.43
N LYS A 105 13.92 -17.32 -8.94
CA LYS A 105 12.55 -17.86 -9.07
C LYS A 105 11.81 -17.30 -10.29
N ALA A 106 12.26 -16.17 -10.84
CA ALA A 106 11.65 -15.54 -12.00
C ALA A 106 11.73 -16.45 -13.25
N MET A 107 10.95 -16.11 -14.26
CA MET A 107 11.13 -16.75 -15.57
C MET A 107 12.52 -16.44 -16.10
N GLN A 108 12.99 -17.28 -17.03
CA GLN A 108 14.35 -17.13 -17.58
C GLN A 108 14.31 -16.46 -18.96
N GLY A 109 15.47 -15.94 -19.39
CA GLY A 109 15.65 -15.31 -20.68
C GLY A 109 14.82 -14.03 -20.84
N LYS A 110 14.24 -13.80 -22.01
CA LYS A 110 13.45 -12.59 -22.32
C LYS A 110 12.21 -12.43 -21.41
N ALA A 111 11.70 -13.51 -20.85
CA ALA A 111 10.56 -13.50 -19.95
C ALA A 111 10.92 -13.18 -18.51
N GLN A 112 12.18 -12.98 -18.17
CA GLN A 112 12.63 -12.69 -16.82
C GLN A 112 11.94 -11.42 -16.28
N GLU A 113 11.78 -10.40 -17.10
CA GLU A 113 11.18 -9.10 -16.69
C GLU A 113 9.72 -9.20 -16.21
N TYR A 114 9.04 -10.33 -16.40
CA TYR A 114 7.71 -10.54 -15.78
C TYR A 114 7.73 -10.40 -14.24
N TRP A 115 8.89 -10.59 -13.59
CA TRP A 115 9.01 -10.35 -12.16
C TRP A 115 8.56 -8.95 -11.75
N ILE A 116 8.73 -7.95 -12.63
CA ILE A 116 8.31 -6.56 -12.37
C ILE A 116 6.79 -6.49 -12.27
N GLN A 117 6.08 -7.14 -13.21
CA GLN A 117 4.62 -7.20 -13.23
C GLN A 117 4.10 -7.99 -12.03
N ASP A 118 4.70 -9.15 -11.75
CA ASP A 118 4.35 -10.03 -10.63
C ASP A 118 4.47 -9.29 -9.28
N CYS A 119 5.60 -8.63 -9.05
CA CYS A 119 5.85 -7.83 -7.84
C CYS A 119 4.98 -6.57 -7.78
N SER A 120 4.60 -5.98 -8.93
CA SER A 120 3.69 -4.83 -8.99
C SER A 120 2.27 -5.23 -8.59
N ALA A 121 1.79 -6.38 -9.06
CA ALA A 121 0.49 -6.93 -8.63
C ALA A 121 0.45 -7.19 -7.13
N ALA A 122 1.52 -7.80 -6.58
CA ALA A 122 1.66 -8.02 -5.14
C ALA A 122 1.69 -6.71 -4.36
N THR A 123 2.37 -5.68 -4.88
CA THR A 123 2.43 -4.34 -4.27
C THR A 123 1.04 -3.71 -4.17
N GLU A 124 0.24 -3.74 -5.23
CA GLU A 124 -1.12 -3.18 -5.19
C GLU A 124 -2.00 -3.93 -4.19
N ASN A 125 -1.92 -5.26 -4.12
CA ASN A 125 -2.64 -6.03 -3.10
C ASN A 125 -2.28 -5.59 -1.67
N ILE A 126 -0.99 -5.33 -1.38
CA ILE A 126 -0.55 -4.81 -0.08
C ILE A 126 -1.15 -3.43 0.20
N LEU A 127 -1.19 -2.53 -0.80
CA LEU A 127 -1.77 -1.19 -0.65
C LEU A 127 -3.27 -1.24 -0.37
N LEU A 128 -3.99 -2.13 -1.05
CA LEU A 128 -5.43 -2.34 -0.84
C LEU A 128 -5.72 -2.96 0.53
N ALA A 129 -4.90 -3.94 0.96
CA ALA A 129 -5.01 -4.55 2.28
C ALA A 129 -4.73 -3.53 3.39
N ALA A 130 -3.68 -2.70 3.25
CA ALA A 130 -3.39 -1.62 4.21
C ALA A 130 -4.61 -0.70 4.38
N LYS A 131 -5.24 -0.27 3.28
CA LYS A 131 -6.45 0.56 3.34
C LYS A 131 -7.62 -0.16 4.02
N ALA A 132 -7.85 -1.43 3.70
CA ALA A 132 -8.93 -2.22 4.31
C ALA A 132 -8.74 -2.39 5.82
N LEU A 133 -7.49 -2.37 6.30
CA LEU A 133 -7.12 -2.40 7.72
C LEU A 133 -7.14 -1.01 8.39
N GLY A 134 -7.60 0.05 7.70
CA GLY A 134 -7.60 1.41 8.22
C GLY A 134 -6.22 2.07 8.24
N LEU A 135 -5.21 1.45 7.62
CA LEU A 135 -3.86 1.98 7.51
C LEU A 135 -3.69 2.85 6.26
N GLY A 136 -2.77 3.80 6.36
CA GLY A 136 -2.30 4.59 5.23
C GLY A 136 -1.04 3.99 4.63
N ALA A 137 -0.92 4.04 3.29
CA ALA A 137 0.25 3.52 2.61
C ALA A 137 0.62 4.35 1.38
N VAL A 138 1.91 4.31 1.00
CA VAL A 138 2.40 4.88 -0.26
C VAL A 138 3.47 4.00 -0.88
N TRP A 139 3.36 3.77 -2.18
CA TRP A 139 4.37 3.15 -3.02
C TRP A 139 5.49 4.14 -3.35
N THR A 140 6.73 3.81 -2.99
CA THR A 140 7.93 4.54 -3.43
C THR A 140 8.78 3.62 -4.29
N GLY A 141 8.92 3.94 -5.59
CA GLY A 141 9.66 3.12 -6.55
C GLY A 141 11.15 3.04 -6.24
N CYS A 142 11.75 1.88 -6.53
CA CYS A 142 13.19 1.66 -6.56
C CYS A 142 13.62 1.32 -7.98
N TYR A 143 13.32 0.12 -8.47
CA TYR A 143 13.59 -0.28 -9.86
C TYR A 143 12.73 0.57 -10.84
N PRO A 144 13.28 1.00 -12.00
CA PRO A 144 14.62 0.72 -12.54
C PRO A 144 15.69 1.78 -12.20
N MET A 145 15.54 2.56 -11.15
CA MET A 145 16.50 3.63 -10.80
C MET A 145 17.70 3.06 -10.03
N ASP A 146 18.87 3.00 -10.67
CA ASP A 146 20.09 2.35 -10.13
C ASP A 146 20.51 2.90 -8.77
N ASP A 147 20.44 4.22 -8.56
CA ASP A 147 20.73 4.87 -7.29
C ASP A 147 19.84 4.36 -6.16
N ARG A 148 18.54 4.21 -6.43
CA ARG A 148 17.53 3.74 -5.49
C ARG A 148 17.68 2.25 -5.17
N VAL A 149 17.89 1.45 -6.19
CA VAL A 149 18.16 0.01 -6.04
C VAL A 149 19.39 -0.17 -5.17
N THR A 150 20.48 0.57 -5.46
CA THR A 150 21.74 0.49 -4.72
C THR A 150 21.59 0.92 -3.26
N GLU A 151 20.82 1.99 -2.96
CA GLU A 151 20.54 2.40 -1.59
C GLU A 151 19.90 1.27 -0.78
N VAL A 152 18.78 0.71 -1.30
CA VAL A 152 18.03 -0.36 -0.62
C VAL A 152 18.88 -1.62 -0.47
N PHE A 153 19.60 -1.97 -1.53
CA PHE A 153 20.50 -3.11 -1.57
C PHE A 153 21.54 -3.07 -0.43
N LYS A 154 22.20 -1.93 -0.26
CA LYS A 154 23.21 -1.71 0.81
C LYS A 154 22.58 -1.75 2.20
N VAL A 155 21.46 -1.03 2.41
CA VAL A 155 20.80 -0.93 3.71
C VAL A 155 20.31 -2.27 4.20
N LEU A 156 19.73 -3.09 3.29
CA LEU A 156 19.15 -4.39 3.64
C LEU A 156 20.09 -5.57 3.40
N LYS A 157 21.32 -5.33 2.90
CA LYS A 157 22.32 -6.36 2.60
C LYS A 157 21.74 -7.46 1.70
N LEU A 158 21.09 -7.05 0.62
CA LEU A 158 20.44 -7.99 -0.29
C LEU A 158 21.49 -8.82 -1.06
N PRO A 159 21.24 -10.11 -1.35
CA PRO A 159 22.04 -10.86 -2.31
C PRO A 159 21.73 -10.38 -3.74
N GLU A 160 22.65 -10.56 -4.67
CA GLU A 160 22.56 -10.03 -6.06
C GLU A 160 21.30 -10.45 -6.80
N THR A 161 20.73 -11.62 -6.47
CA THR A 161 19.53 -12.15 -7.12
C THR A 161 18.22 -11.58 -6.55
N ILE A 162 18.28 -10.76 -5.49
CA ILE A 162 17.11 -10.11 -4.86
C ILE A 162 17.09 -8.62 -5.21
N VAL A 163 16.25 -8.26 -6.16
CA VAL A 163 16.19 -6.89 -6.72
C VAL A 163 14.99 -6.13 -6.14
N PRO A 164 15.20 -5.01 -5.41
CA PRO A 164 14.11 -4.25 -4.82
C PRO A 164 13.32 -3.50 -5.91
N LEU A 165 12.03 -3.84 -6.05
CA LEU A 165 11.09 -3.12 -6.91
C LEU A 165 10.68 -1.78 -6.29
N CYS A 166 10.28 -1.83 -5.02
CA CYS A 166 9.76 -0.66 -4.32
C CYS A 166 9.84 -0.81 -2.81
N VAL A 167 9.64 0.32 -2.12
CA VAL A 167 9.41 0.40 -0.67
C VAL A 167 8.00 0.95 -0.45
N ILE A 168 7.16 0.23 0.27
CA ILE A 168 5.84 0.68 0.70
C ILE A 168 5.97 1.20 2.13
N ALA A 169 5.82 2.51 2.34
CA ALA A 169 5.72 3.09 3.68
C ALA A 169 4.29 2.96 4.17
N ILE A 170 4.08 2.44 5.38
CA ILE A 170 2.77 2.10 5.94
C ILE A 170 2.70 2.56 7.41
N GLY A 171 1.55 3.11 7.81
CA GLY A 171 1.31 3.52 9.19
C GLY A 171 -0.13 3.97 9.41
N HIS A 172 -0.48 4.31 10.64
CA HIS A 172 -1.77 4.93 10.94
C HIS A 172 -1.79 6.34 10.33
N PRO A 173 -2.80 6.66 9.49
CA PRO A 173 -2.80 7.91 8.72
C PRO A 173 -2.98 9.14 9.61
N ALA A 174 -2.14 10.16 9.44
CA ALA A 174 -2.28 11.50 10.03
C ALA A 174 -2.85 12.52 9.04
N GLU A 175 -3.26 12.06 7.85
CA GLU A 175 -3.89 12.88 6.81
C GLU A 175 -5.02 12.09 6.13
N GLN A 176 -5.97 12.81 5.54
CA GLN A 176 -7.09 12.20 4.82
C GLN A 176 -7.30 12.91 3.47
N PRO A 177 -6.46 12.64 2.47
CA PRO A 177 -6.58 13.25 1.16
C PRO A 177 -7.84 12.73 0.44
N THR A 178 -8.53 13.64 -0.26
CA THR A 178 -9.69 13.27 -1.06
C THR A 178 -9.30 12.37 -2.23
N PRO A 179 -10.01 11.25 -2.46
CA PRO A 179 -9.83 10.42 -3.62
C PRO A 179 -10.00 11.21 -4.92
N LYS A 180 -9.14 10.95 -5.91
CA LYS A 180 -9.16 11.64 -7.20
C LYS A 180 -9.99 10.84 -8.19
N ASN A 181 -10.89 11.52 -8.91
CA ASN A 181 -11.48 10.92 -10.11
C ASN A 181 -10.41 10.86 -11.22
N LYS A 182 -10.01 9.63 -11.56
CA LYS A 182 -9.01 9.35 -12.59
C LYS A 182 -9.62 8.80 -13.88
N TRP A 183 -10.95 8.70 -13.94
CA TRP A 183 -11.63 8.22 -15.14
C TRP A 183 -11.39 9.17 -16.30
N LYS A 184 -10.88 8.62 -17.39
CA LYS A 184 -10.59 9.31 -18.64
C LYS A 184 -11.09 8.44 -19.79
N PRO A 185 -12.28 8.72 -20.33
CA PRO A 185 -12.85 7.92 -21.41
C PRO A 185 -11.96 7.88 -22.65
N GLU A 186 -11.15 8.92 -22.89
CA GLU A 186 -10.17 8.97 -23.98
C GLU A 186 -9.07 7.90 -23.89
N ASN A 187 -8.88 7.29 -22.73
CA ASN A 187 -7.94 6.18 -22.52
C ASN A 187 -8.58 4.80 -22.70
N VAL A 188 -9.85 4.76 -23.17
CA VAL A 188 -10.59 3.51 -23.37
C VAL A 188 -10.98 3.36 -24.82
N SER A 189 -10.70 2.21 -25.40
CA SER A 189 -11.12 1.84 -26.75
C SER A 189 -11.85 0.50 -26.69
N TYR A 190 -12.80 0.28 -27.58
CA TYR A 190 -13.58 -0.96 -27.67
C TYR A 190 -13.21 -1.70 -28.95
N ASN A 191 -13.01 -3.00 -28.84
CA ASN A 191 -12.69 -3.95 -29.91
C ASN A 191 -11.32 -3.71 -30.60
N GLU A 192 -10.98 -2.47 -30.96
CA GLU A 192 -9.70 -2.07 -31.56
C GLU A 192 -9.24 -0.71 -31.03
N PHE A 193 -7.99 -0.35 -31.25
CA PHE A 193 -7.46 0.96 -30.82
C PHE A 193 -8.23 2.10 -31.48
N GLY A 194 -8.80 3.01 -30.68
CA GLY A 194 -9.64 4.11 -31.16
C GLY A 194 -11.12 3.72 -31.40
N GLY A 195 -11.50 2.47 -31.26
CA GLY A 195 -12.89 2.01 -31.36
C GLY A 195 -13.76 2.60 -30.23
N LYS A 196 -15.04 2.87 -30.54
CA LYS A 196 -16.03 3.43 -29.61
C LYS A 196 -16.95 2.33 -29.08
N ALA A 197 -17.55 2.57 -27.90
CA ALA A 197 -18.66 1.75 -27.41
C ALA A 197 -19.85 1.87 -28.37
N GLU A 198 -20.53 0.76 -28.62
CA GLU A 198 -21.81 0.70 -29.33
C GLU A 198 -22.94 1.31 -28.50
#